data_b5fdfb256ac743cc7bae9e2807f34e56
#
_entry.id   b5fdfb256ac743cc7bae9e2807f34e56
#
_cell.length_a   1.000
_cell.length_b   1.000
_cell.length_c   1.000
_cell.angle_alpha   90.00
_cell.angle_beta   90.00
_cell.angle_gamma   90.00
#
_symmetry.space_group_name_H-M   'P 1'
#
loop_
_entity.id
_entity.type
_entity.pdbx_description
1 polymer ?
#
loop_
_entity_poly.entity_id
_entity_poly.type
_entity_poly.pdbx_seq_one_letter_code
_entity_poly.pdbx_strand_id
1 'polypeptide(L)'
;LGSHFDHNFFFFLTGPIGLEKVKANIGTLFKESDGAVIFPGEEYGLHTRVFINAEGLPTYEAKDIGLIEAKQKRFPFDRSLTEQRSYFTVMLKAAELLYPELSGKVEGVFNGMLKLSEGKMSSRTGNVVPAMSLINDVAERVLALMKESETPDRAVATQVAVSAIKYAILRSEAGRDMVFDFKTSISFEGDSGPYLLYTHARAHSVVVKDSFETETPAPVPPEAYRIERILYRFPEVVERSATERSAHHLITYLTELSSAFNSFYANEKIIDAADLYSPFKIKLTRAVMLTLKNGLWMVGMEAPERM
;
A
#
# COMPACT_ATOMS: atom_id res chain seq x y z
N LEU A 1 -9.35 3.31 -5.17
CA LEU A 1 -8.39 3.50 -4.05
C LEU A 1 -7.32 4.59 -4.34
N GLY A 2 -7.46 5.39 -5.40
CA GLY A 2 -6.50 6.47 -5.71
C GLY A 2 -5.14 5.99 -6.21
N SER A 3 -4.98 4.74 -6.60
CA SER A 3 -3.76 4.24 -7.24
C SER A 3 -3.75 4.63 -8.71
N HIS A 4 -2.58 5.08 -9.19
CA HIS A 4 -2.35 5.40 -10.59
C HIS A 4 -1.51 4.30 -11.25
N PHE A 5 -1.84 3.96 -12.49
CA PHE A 5 -1.10 3.00 -13.31
C PHE A 5 -0.76 3.64 -14.64
N ASP A 6 0.51 3.71 -14.98
CA ASP A 6 0.98 4.26 -16.26
C ASP A 6 0.55 3.38 -17.43
N HIS A 7 0.35 2.07 -17.20
CA HIS A 7 -0.03 1.13 -18.24
C HIS A 7 -0.85 -0.05 -17.73
N ASN A 8 -1.80 -0.51 -18.55
CA ASN A 8 -2.62 -1.69 -18.28
C ASN A 8 -2.38 -2.75 -19.37
N PHE A 9 -2.24 -4.01 -18.96
CA PHE A 9 -2.18 -5.16 -19.84
C PHE A 9 -3.41 -6.05 -19.62
N PHE A 10 -4.01 -6.50 -20.71
CA PHE A 10 -5.22 -7.32 -20.65
C PHE A 10 -4.89 -8.77 -21.02
N PHE A 11 -5.45 -9.74 -20.33
CA PHE A 11 -5.22 -11.16 -20.55
C PHE A 11 -5.60 -11.64 -21.95
N PHE A 12 -6.54 -11.01 -22.63
CA PHE A 12 -6.85 -11.36 -24.01
C PHE A 12 -5.72 -11.02 -24.98
N LEU A 13 -4.83 -10.07 -24.63
CA LEU A 13 -3.64 -9.73 -25.40
C LEU A 13 -2.44 -10.60 -25.00
N THR A 14 -2.29 -10.88 -23.71
CA THR A 14 -1.13 -11.65 -23.20
C THR A 14 -1.34 -13.16 -23.29
N GLY A 15 -2.59 -13.62 -23.30
CA GLY A 15 -2.93 -15.06 -23.43
C GLY A 15 -2.36 -15.72 -24.66
N PRO A 16 -2.53 -15.18 -25.89
CA PRO A 16 -1.91 -15.73 -27.10
C PRO A 16 -0.38 -15.82 -27.04
N ILE A 17 0.29 -14.81 -26.46
CA ILE A 17 1.74 -14.79 -26.29
C ILE A 17 2.17 -15.94 -25.38
N GLY A 18 1.52 -16.09 -24.24
CA GLY A 18 1.83 -17.18 -23.30
C GLY A 18 1.52 -18.56 -23.88
N LEU A 19 0.41 -18.70 -24.64
CA LEU A 19 0.04 -19.92 -25.32
C LEU A 19 1.13 -20.39 -26.32
N GLU A 20 1.60 -19.47 -27.15
CA GLU A 20 2.67 -19.71 -28.11
C GLU A 20 3.98 -20.11 -27.40
N LYS A 21 4.32 -19.38 -26.34
CA LYS A 21 5.54 -19.64 -25.57
C LYS A 21 5.52 -21.02 -24.90
N VAL A 22 4.40 -21.42 -24.31
CA VAL A 22 4.23 -22.74 -23.70
C VAL A 22 4.30 -23.82 -24.76
N LYS A 23 3.60 -23.68 -25.91
CA LYS A 23 3.62 -24.64 -27.01
C LYS A 23 5.03 -24.85 -27.59
N ALA A 24 5.79 -23.79 -27.76
CA ALA A 24 7.16 -23.83 -28.27
C ALA A 24 8.14 -24.58 -27.33
N ASN A 25 7.76 -24.83 -26.09
CA ASN A 25 8.59 -25.50 -25.09
C ASN A 25 8.02 -26.86 -24.61
N ILE A 26 7.04 -27.41 -25.33
CA ILE A 26 6.56 -28.79 -25.09
C ILE A 26 7.70 -29.77 -25.43
N GLY A 27 7.88 -30.74 -24.56
CA GLY A 27 8.97 -31.74 -24.66
C GLY A 27 10.29 -31.28 -24.03
N THR A 28 10.42 -30.03 -23.63
CA THR A 28 11.56 -29.49 -22.86
C THR A 28 11.18 -29.13 -21.45
N LEU A 29 10.40 -28.04 -21.28
CA LEU A 29 9.94 -27.56 -19.98
C LEU A 29 8.50 -28.00 -19.66
N PHE A 30 7.69 -28.23 -20.68
CA PHE A 30 6.31 -28.64 -20.53
C PHE A 30 6.08 -30.01 -21.09
N LYS A 31 5.08 -30.73 -20.55
CA LYS A 31 4.71 -32.10 -20.96
C LYS A 31 3.23 -32.15 -21.30
N GLU A 32 2.86 -32.96 -22.28
CA GLU A 32 1.48 -33.31 -22.54
C GLU A 32 0.99 -34.35 -21.52
N SER A 33 -0.19 -34.16 -20.96
CA SER A 33 -0.84 -35.06 -20.01
C SER A 33 -2.35 -34.95 -20.15
N ASP A 34 -3.02 -36.03 -20.46
CA ASP A 34 -4.48 -36.15 -20.59
C ASP A 34 -5.11 -35.05 -21.45
N GLY A 35 -4.50 -34.74 -22.58
CA GLY A 35 -4.92 -33.71 -23.51
C GLY A 35 -4.63 -32.27 -23.07
N ALA A 36 -4.04 -32.06 -21.92
CA ALA A 36 -3.59 -30.78 -21.40
C ALA A 36 -2.06 -30.63 -21.51
N VAL A 37 -1.53 -29.42 -21.38
CA VAL A 37 -0.09 -29.16 -21.26
C VAL A 37 0.22 -28.69 -19.85
N ILE A 38 1.10 -29.43 -19.18
CA ILE A 38 1.48 -29.22 -17.78
C ILE A 38 2.93 -28.81 -17.65
N PHE A 39 3.23 -28.05 -16.58
CA PHE A 39 4.57 -27.89 -16.05
C PHE A 39 4.78 -28.91 -14.92
N PRO A 40 5.79 -29.81 -15.03
CA PRO A 40 6.03 -30.87 -14.07
C PRO A 40 6.73 -30.31 -12.82
N GLY A 41 5.99 -29.56 -12.00
CA GLY A 41 6.52 -28.84 -10.83
C GLY A 41 7.21 -29.75 -9.81
N GLU A 42 6.82 -31.02 -9.76
CA GLU A 42 7.40 -32.03 -8.85
C GLU A 42 8.93 -32.23 -9.07
N GLU A 43 9.41 -32.05 -10.28
CA GLU A 43 10.84 -32.07 -10.59
C GLU A 43 11.62 -30.93 -9.89
N TYR A 44 10.90 -29.91 -9.40
CA TYR A 44 11.44 -28.75 -8.71
C TYR A 44 10.94 -28.64 -7.27
N GLY A 45 10.34 -29.70 -6.70
CA GLY A 45 9.75 -29.69 -5.37
C GLY A 45 8.46 -28.86 -5.26
N LEU A 46 7.80 -28.62 -6.39
CA LEU A 46 6.57 -27.83 -6.49
C LEU A 46 5.41 -28.70 -6.97
N HIS A 47 4.18 -28.18 -6.93
CA HIS A 47 3.03 -28.86 -7.49
C HIS A 47 3.06 -28.82 -9.01
N THR A 48 2.62 -29.91 -9.67
CA THR A 48 2.34 -29.91 -11.11
C THR A 48 1.15 -28.99 -11.41
N ARG A 49 1.25 -28.20 -12.49
CA ARG A 49 0.23 -27.24 -12.89
C ARG A 49 -0.05 -27.28 -14.38
N VAL A 50 -1.32 -27.06 -14.73
CA VAL A 50 -1.79 -26.98 -16.11
C VAL A 50 -1.57 -25.56 -16.64
N PHE A 51 -0.88 -25.45 -17.76
CA PHE A 51 -0.65 -24.18 -18.48
C PHE A 51 -1.56 -24.05 -19.71
N ILE A 52 -1.89 -25.15 -20.37
CA ILE A 52 -2.88 -25.19 -21.44
C ILE A 52 -3.89 -26.31 -21.08
N ASN A 53 -5.16 -25.97 -21.01
CA ASN A 53 -6.19 -26.93 -20.67
C ASN A 53 -6.49 -27.92 -21.83
N ALA A 54 -7.30 -28.95 -21.60
CA ALA A 54 -7.66 -29.94 -22.60
C ALA A 54 -8.41 -29.38 -23.83
N GLU A 55 -8.97 -28.19 -23.71
CA GLU A 55 -9.61 -27.46 -24.82
C GLU A 55 -8.58 -26.66 -25.68
N GLY A 56 -7.29 -26.72 -25.32
CA GLY A 56 -6.22 -25.98 -25.99
C GLY A 56 -6.14 -24.50 -25.60
N LEU A 57 -6.86 -24.08 -24.53
CA LEU A 57 -6.89 -22.70 -24.06
C LEU A 57 -5.83 -22.44 -22.97
N PRO A 58 -5.21 -21.24 -22.98
CA PRO A 58 -4.24 -20.87 -21.96
C PRO A 58 -4.92 -20.67 -20.60
N THR A 59 -4.39 -21.28 -19.55
CA THR A 59 -4.79 -21.02 -18.17
C THR A 59 -4.23 -19.68 -17.68
N TYR A 60 -4.46 -19.31 -16.43
CA TYR A 60 -3.88 -18.11 -15.85
C TYR A 60 -2.34 -18.17 -15.85
N GLU A 61 -1.77 -19.36 -15.60
CA GLU A 61 -0.32 -19.57 -15.61
C GLU A 61 0.32 -19.19 -16.96
N ALA A 62 -0.26 -19.65 -18.06
CA ALA A 62 0.23 -19.31 -19.39
C ALA A 62 0.01 -17.82 -19.73
N LYS A 63 -1.14 -17.23 -19.31
CA LYS A 63 -1.42 -15.81 -19.53
C LYS A 63 -0.43 -14.92 -18.80
N ASP A 64 0.01 -15.31 -17.60
CA ASP A 64 1.02 -14.56 -16.83
C ASP A 64 2.42 -14.72 -17.41
N ILE A 65 2.78 -15.86 -17.98
CA ILE A 65 4.01 -15.99 -18.80
C ILE A 65 4.00 -14.98 -19.94
N GLY A 66 2.89 -14.89 -20.67
CA GLY A 66 2.73 -13.90 -21.74
C GLY A 66 2.73 -12.45 -21.24
N LEU A 67 2.21 -12.20 -20.03
CA LEU A 67 2.25 -10.89 -19.40
C LEU A 67 3.67 -10.45 -19.05
N ILE A 68 4.50 -11.35 -18.52
CA ILE A 68 5.92 -11.06 -18.23
C ILE A 68 6.65 -10.67 -19.51
N GLU A 69 6.46 -11.42 -20.60
CA GLU A 69 7.07 -11.12 -21.89
C GLU A 69 6.58 -9.78 -22.46
N ALA A 70 5.26 -9.53 -22.42
CA ALA A 70 4.67 -8.29 -22.92
C ALA A 70 5.16 -7.07 -22.13
N LYS A 71 5.27 -7.18 -20.80
CA LYS A 71 5.84 -6.13 -19.94
C LYS A 71 7.28 -5.84 -20.33
N GLN A 72 8.12 -6.87 -20.41
CA GLN A 72 9.54 -6.72 -20.70
C GLN A 72 9.78 -6.11 -22.09
N LYS A 73 8.99 -6.48 -23.10
CA LYS A 73 9.07 -5.89 -24.45
C LYS A 73 8.63 -4.43 -24.50
N ARG A 74 7.61 -4.06 -23.72
CA ARG A 74 7.04 -2.72 -23.75
C ARG A 74 7.79 -1.74 -22.85
N PHE A 75 8.11 -2.18 -21.66
CA PHE A 75 8.82 -1.42 -20.61
C PHE A 75 9.77 -2.37 -19.90
N PRO A 76 11.05 -2.41 -20.27
CA PRO A 76 12.03 -3.18 -19.53
C PRO A 76 11.96 -2.80 -18.06
N PHE A 77 11.60 -3.75 -17.20
CA PHE A 77 11.43 -3.53 -15.79
C PHE A 77 12.64 -4.03 -14.99
N ASP A 78 12.97 -3.33 -13.92
CA ASP A 78 13.93 -3.78 -12.93
C ASP A 78 13.30 -4.78 -11.97
N ARG A 79 11.99 -4.62 -11.69
CA ARG A 79 11.22 -5.50 -10.84
C ARG A 79 9.77 -5.64 -11.31
N SER A 80 9.23 -6.86 -11.24
CA SER A 80 7.83 -7.18 -11.43
C SER A 80 7.32 -7.95 -10.21
N LEU A 81 6.22 -7.50 -9.61
CA LEU A 81 5.62 -8.09 -8.42
C LEU A 81 4.36 -8.88 -8.79
N THR A 82 4.12 -9.99 -8.10
CA THR A 82 2.93 -10.85 -8.25
C THR A 82 2.31 -11.14 -6.88
N GLU A 83 1.01 -11.47 -6.81
CA GLU A 83 0.27 -11.41 -5.54
C GLU A 83 -0.23 -12.74 -4.92
N GLN A 84 -0.27 -13.89 -5.61
CA GLN A 84 -0.85 -15.12 -5.07
C GLN A 84 0.16 -16.25 -4.83
N ARG A 85 0.14 -16.84 -3.63
CA ARG A 85 1.20 -17.74 -3.17
C ARG A 85 1.29 -19.10 -3.90
N SER A 86 0.22 -19.89 -3.94
CA SER A 86 0.32 -21.30 -4.34
C SER A 86 0.51 -21.52 -5.84
N TYR A 87 -0.16 -20.73 -6.64
CA TYR A 87 -0.13 -20.80 -8.09
C TYR A 87 1.10 -20.08 -8.66
N PHE A 88 1.45 -18.90 -8.12
CA PHE A 88 2.57 -18.11 -8.61
C PHE A 88 3.93 -18.77 -8.37
N THR A 89 4.10 -19.57 -7.32
CA THR A 89 5.39 -20.25 -7.08
C THR A 89 5.76 -21.15 -8.26
N VAL A 90 4.79 -21.88 -8.82
CA VAL A 90 5.00 -22.73 -10.00
C VAL A 90 5.21 -21.90 -11.26
N MET A 91 4.37 -20.87 -11.45
CA MET A 91 4.46 -19.95 -12.60
C MET A 91 5.80 -19.20 -12.61
N LEU A 92 6.26 -18.71 -11.43
CA LEU A 92 7.56 -18.04 -11.29
C LEU A 92 8.72 -18.98 -11.65
N LYS A 93 8.66 -20.26 -11.24
CA LYS A 93 9.69 -21.24 -11.62
C LYS A 93 9.71 -21.50 -13.12
N ALA A 94 8.53 -21.64 -13.74
CA ALA A 94 8.44 -21.77 -15.19
C ALA A 94 8.96 -20.50 -15.91
N ALA A 95 8.62 -19.30 -15.40
CA ALA A 95 9.10 -18.03 -15.93
C ALA A 95 10.63 -17.89 -15.84
N GLU A 96 11.24 -18.28 -14.70
CA GLU A 96 12.69 -18.28 -14.51
C GLU A 96 13.41 -19.16 -15.55
N LEU A 97 12.84 -20.33 -15.84
CA LEU A 97 13.40 -21.26 -16.83
C LEU A 97 13.19 -20.81 -18.28
N LEU A 98 12.07 -20.12 -18.56
CA LEU A 98 11.75 -19.57 -19.89
C LEU A 98 12.51 -18.28 -20.22
N TYR A 99 12.81 -17.49 -19.20
CA TYR A 99 13.44 -16.18 -19.29
C TYR A 99 14.59 -16.03 -18.30
N PRO A 100 15.71 -16.75 -18.48
CA PRO A 100 16.85 -16.71 -17.54
C PRO A 100 17.40 -15.29 -17.31
N GLU A 101 17.26 -14.41 -18.31
CA GLU A 101 17.66 -13.00 -18.24
C GLU A 101 16.80 -12.16 -17.27
N LEU A 102 15.64 -12.67 -16.86
CA LEU A 102 14.74 -12.05 -15.89
C LEU A 102 14.86 -12.70 -14.49
N SER A 103 15.82 -13.59 -14.29
CA SER A 103 16.07 -14.22 -12.98
C SER A 103 16.30 -13.15 -11.91
N GLY A 104 15.58 -13.27 -10.79
CA GLY A 104 15.61 -12.31 -9.69
C GLY A 104 14.87 -10.98 -9.93
N LYS A 105 14.31 -10.75 -11.12
CA LYS A 105 13.52 -9.55 -11.42
C LYS A 105 12.01 -9.74 -11.21
N VAL A 106 11.52 -10.97 -11.17
CA VAL A 106 10.12 -11.28 -10.91
C VAL A 106 10.00 -11.85 -9.51
N GLU A 107 9.28 -11.16 -8.63
CA GLU A 107 9.16 -11.51 -7.22
C GLU A 107 7.68 -11.71 -6.84
N GLY A 108 7.41 -12.67 -5.96
CA GLY A 108 6.09 -12.86 -5.35
C GLY A 108 5.94 -12.05 -4.08
N VAL A 109 5.00 -11.11 -4.06
CA VAL A 109 4.53 -10.44 -2.84
C VAL A 109 3.12 -10.93 -2.57
N PHE A 110 2.95 -11.71 -1.51
CA PHE A 110 1.70 -12.41 -1.26
C PHE A 110 0.82 -11.61 -0.29
N ASN A 111 -0.45 -11.44 -0.65
CA ASN A 111 -1.44 -10.79 0.20
C ASN A 111 -2.28 -11.82 0.94
N GLY A 112 -2.71 -11.48 2.16
CA GLY A 112 -3.75 -12.19 2.88
C GLY A 112 -5.15 -11.78 2.39
N MET A 113 -6.16 -12.46 2.91
CA MET A 113 -7.56 -12.17 2.61
C MET A 113 -8.07 -11.01 3.46
N LEU A 114 -8.78 -10.07 2.82
CA LEU A 114 -9.53 -9.05 3.54
C LEU A 114 -10.89 -9.65 3.95
N LYS A 115 -11.18 -9.63 5.25
CA LYS A 115 -12.44 -10.05 5.85
C LYS A 115 -13.12 -8.85 6.49
N LEU A 116 -14.45 -8.80 6.45
CA LEU A 116 -15.21 -7.83 7.23
C LEU A 116 -15.49 -8.40 8.62
N SER A 117 -15.45 -7.57 9.67
CA SER A 117 -15.82 -7.97 11.03
C SER A 117 -17.30 -8.34 11.12
N GLU A 118 -18.15 -7.68 10.33
CA GLU A 118 -19.60 -7.91 10.24
C GLU A 118 -19.93 -8.81 9.04
N GLY A 119 -19.75 -10.13 9.19
CA GLY A 119 -20.21 -11.13 8.22
C GLY A 119 -19.12 -11.76 7.34
N LYS A 120 -19.44 -12.93 6.78
CA LYS A 120 -18.53 -13.65 5.86
C LYS A 120 -18.74 -13.17 4.43
N MET A 121 -17.71 -12.62 3.80
CA MET A 121 -17.69 -12.48 2.34
C MET A 121 -17.48 -13.86 1.72
N SER A 122 -18.36 -14.25 0.80
CA SER A 122 -18.24 -15.48 0.04
C SER A 122 -18.72 -15.25 -1.40
N SER A 123 -17.80 -15.35 -2.34
CA SER A 123 -18.13 -15.28 -3.77
C SER A 123 -19.08 -16.39 -4.21
N ARG A 124 -19.06 -17.54 -3.52
CA ARG A 124 -19.97 -18.69 -3.83
C ARG A 124 -21.40 -18.46 -3.36
N THR A 125 -21.65 -17.61 -2.38
CA THR A 125 -22.98 -17.27 -1.84
C THR A 125 -23.48 -15.92 -2.33
N GLY A 126 -22.79 -15.25 -3.26
CA GLY A 126 -23.17 -13.94 -3.79
C GLY A 126 -22.93 -12.76 -2.83
N ASN A 127 -22.35 -13.00 -1.67
CA ASN A 127 -22.13 -11.99 -0.63
C ASN A 127 -20.72 -11.36 -0.79
N VAL A 128 -20.47 -10.73 -1.96
CA VAL A 128 -19.23 -9.99 -2.24
C VAL A 128 -19.56 -8.51 -2.15
N VAL A 129 -18.82 -7.79 -1.29
CA VAL A 129 -18.90 -6.34 -1.22
C VAL A 129 -17.94 -5.74 -2.27
N PRO A 130 -18.46 -5.07 -3.32
CA PRO A 130 -17.61 -4.37 -4.27
C PRO A 130 -16.76 -3.30 -3.58
N ALA A 131 -15.52 -3.11 -4.03
CA ALA A 131 -14.62 -2.11 -3.43
C ALA A 131 -15.22 -0.69 -3.44
N MET A 132 -15.94 -0.32 -4.49
CA MET A 132 -16.63 0.98 -4.55
C MET A 132 -17.73 1.11 -3.52
N SER A 133 -18.52 0.04 -3.26
CA SER A 133 -19.52 0.05 -2.19
C SER A 133 -18.87 0.26 -0.84
N LEU A 134 -17.79 -0.46 -0.55
CA LEU A 134 -17.05 -0.29 0.71
C LEU A 134 -16.55 1.15 0.88
N ILE A 135 -15.95 1.75 -0.17
CA ILE A 135 -15.48 3.14 -0.12
C ILE A 135 -16.65 4.10 0.15
N ASN A 136 -17.77 3.92 -0.55
CA ASN A 136 -18.95 4.76 -0.39
C ASN A 136 -19.55 4.63 1.03
N ASP A 137 -19.69 3.40 1.55
CA ASP A 137 -20.23 3.14 2.88
C ASP A 137 -19.34 3.79 3.97
N VAL A 138 -18.02 3.69 3.84
CA VAL A 138 -17.08 4.33 4.74
C VAL A 138 -17.17 5.85 4.60
N ALA A 139 -17.24 6.40 3.38
CA ALA A 139 -17.35 7.84 3.15
C ALA A 139 -18.64 8.43 3.72
N GLU A 140 -19.78 7.74 3.61
CA GLU A 140 -21.05 8.19 4.22
C GLU A 140 -20.96 8.22 5.76
N ARG A 141 -20.30 7.22 6.36
CA ARG A 141 -20.08 7.20 7.82
C ARG A 141 -19.17 8.36 8.27
N VAL A 142 -18.09 8.64 7.50
CA VAL A 142 -17.21 9.78 7.75
C VAL A 142 -17.97 11.10 7.60
N LEU A 143 -18.79 11.26 6.55
CA LEU A 143 -19.64 12.44 6.36
C LEU A 143 -20.61 12.64 7.53
N ALA A 144 -21.17 11.55 8.07
CA ALA A 144 -22.04 11.62 9.22
C ALA A 144 -21.32 12.17 10.46
N LEU A 145 -20.05 11.79 10.66
CA LEU A 145 -19.20 12.33 11.74
C LEU A 145 -18.83 13.80 11.47
N MET A 146 -18.61 14.18 10.20
CA MET A 146 -18.28 15.55 9.81
C MET A 146 -19.48 16.51 9.88
N LYS A 147 -20.72 16.02 9.89
CA LYS A 147 -21.94 16.87 9.99
C LYS A 147 -22.01 17.69 11.28
N GLU A 148 -21.21 17.37 12.28
CA GLU A 148 -21.01 18.16 13.47
C GLU A 148 -20.06 19.35 13.24
N SER A 149 -19.36 19.39 12.09
CA SER A 149 -18.52 20.52 11.66
C SER A 149 -19.28 21.47 10.71
N GLU A 150 -18.82 22.72 10.62
CA GLU A 150 -19.51 23.77 9.85
C GLU A 150 -19.55 23.53 8.34
N THR A 151 -18.68 22.67 7.77
CA THR A 151 -18.58 22.44 6.32
C THR A 151 -18.22 20.98 5.99
N PRO A 152 -19.21 20.06 5.96
CA PRO A 152 -18.95 18.69 5.51
C PRO A 152 -18.55 18.67 4.02
N ASP A 153 -17.37 18.14 3.70
CA ASP A 153 -16.86 18.01 2.34
C ASP A 153 -16.78 16.54 1.92
N ARG A 154 -17.54 16.17 0.87
CA ARG A 154 -17.56 14.81 0.35
C ARG A 154 -16.22 14.37 -0.24
N ALA A 155 -15.44 15.27 -0.82
CA ALA A 155 -14.12 14.93 -1.35
C ALA A 155 -13.17 14.56 -0.22
N VAL A 156 -13.15 15.35 0.85
CA VAL A 156 -12.38 15.05 2.06
C VAL A 156 -12.86 13.74 2.69
N ALA A 157 -14.18 13.53 2.82
CA ALA A 157 -14.70 12.28 3.36
C ALA A 157 -14.30 11.06 2.54
N THR A 158 -14.22 11.18 1.22
CA THR A 158 -13.74 10.11 0.33
C THR A 158 -12.24 9.85 0.53
N GLN A 159 -11.42 10.88 0.67
CA GLN A 159 -9.99 10.74 0.98
C GLN A 159 -9.79 10.04 2.33
N VAL A 160 -10.55 10.42 3.34
CA VAL A 160 -10.55 9.79 4.67
C VAL A 160 -10.97 8.31 4.58
N ALA A 161 -12.02 7.99 3.80
CA ALA A 161 -12.48 6.63 3.59
C ALA A 161 -11.42 5.76 2.91
N VAL A 162 -10.79 6.26 1.86
CA VAL A 162 -9.68 5.57 1.17
C VAL A 162 -8.51 5.33 2.12
N SER A 163 -8.16 6.34 2.92
CA SER A 163 -7.10 6.24 3.93
C SER A 163 -7.42 5.19 5.01
N ALA A 164 -8.66 5.15 5.50
CA ALA A 164 -9.11 4.17 6.48
C ALA A 164 -8.95 2.73 5.96
N ILE A 165 -9.37 2.49 4.72
CA ILE A 165 -9.27 1.18 4.08
C ILE A 165 -7.81 0.81 3.83
N LYS A 166 -7.01 1.72 3.27
CA LYS A 166 -5.58 1.48 3.02
C LYS A 166 -4.81 1.22 4.31
N TYR A 167 -5.05 2.00 5.35
CA TYR A 167 -4.44 1.80 6.65
C TYR A 167 -4.75 0.40 7.20
N ALA A 168 -6.02 -0.01 7.19
CA ALA A 168 -6.44 -1.32 7.68
C ALA A 168 -5.75 -2.48 6.93
N ILE A 169 -5.51 -2.31 5.62
CA ILE A 169 -4.80 -3.28 4.79
C ILE A 169 -3.29 -3.27 5.09
N LEU A 170 -2.68 -2.08 5.09
CA LEU A 170 -1.23 -1.92 5.10
C LEU A 170 -0.60 -1.99 6.49
N ARG A 171 -1.40 -1.91 7.57
CA ARG A 171 -0.91 -2.07 8.95
C ARG A 171 -0.43 -3.48 9.28
N SER A 172 -0.86 -4.47 8.51
CA SER A 172 -0.49 -5.86 8.66
C SER A 172 0.67 -6.21 7.73
N GLU A 173 1.52 -7.13 8.17
CA GLU A 173 2.55 -7.72 7.34
C GLU A 173 1.93 -8.40 6.10
N ALA A 174 2.60 -8.29 4.95
CA ALA A 174 2.16 -8.93 3.72
C ALA A 174 1.98 -10.46 3.93
N GLY A 175 0.89 -11.02 3.40
CA GLY A 175 0.56 -12.44 3.52
C GLY A 175 -0.30 -12.80 4.74
N ARG A 176 -0.57 -11.89 5.64
CA ARG A 176 -1.51 -12.10 6.75
C ARG A 176 -2.94 -11.71 6.38
N ASP A 177 -3.92 -12.51 6.80
CA ASP A 177 -5.32 -12.15 6.71
C ASP A 177 -5.62 -10.89 7.52
N MET A 178 -6.47 -10.03 6.97
CA MET A 178 -6.84 -8.74 7.54
C MET A 178 -8.33 -8.72 7.85
N VAL A 179 -8.70 -8.12 8.97
CA VAL A 179 -10.09 -7.87 9.34
C VAL A 179 -10.35 -6.38 9.29
N PHE A 180 -11.28 -5.95 8.44
CA PHE A 180 -11.76 -4.58 8.39
C PHE A 180 -12.96 -4.42 9.32
N ASP A 181 -12.79 -3.58 10.32
CA ASP A 181 -13.84 -3.16 11.24
C ASP A 181 -14.17 -1.69 11.00
N PHE A 182 -15.42 -1.38 10.69
CA PHE A 182 -15.84 -0.02 10.35
C PHE A 182 -15.60 0.96 11.48
N LYS A 183 -15.93 0.59 12.73
CA LYS A 183 -15.85 1.49 13.87
C LYS A 183 -14.42 1.91 14.19
N THR A 184 -13.52 0.96 14.24
CA THR A 184 -12.11 1.23 14.56
C THR A 184 -11.36 1.85 13.40
N SER A 185 -11.69 1.48 12.15
CA SER A 185 -10.98 1.97 10.95
C SER A 185 -11.25 3.42 10.63
N ILE A 186 -12.43 3.98 11.00
CA ILE A 186 -12.79 5.39 10.76
C ILE A 186 -12.57 6.29 11.97
N SER A 187 -11.99 5.78 13.04
CA SER A 187 -11.69 6.56 14.25
C SER A 187 -10.66 7.66 13.96
N PHE A 188 -10.89 8.84 14.50
CA PHE A 188 -9.92 9.94 14.51
C PHE A 188 -8.96 9.86 15.71
N GLU A 189 -9.05 8.81 16.50
CA GLU A 189 -8.20 8.53 17.65
C GLU A 189 -7.53 7.16 17.47
N GLY A 190 -6.26 7.07 17.87
CA GLY A 190 -5.51 5.82 17.88
C GLY A 190 -5.03 5.35 16.51
N ASP A 191 -5.00 4.04 16.30
CA ASP A 191 -4.35 3.39 15.16
C ASP A 191 -5.27 3.30 13.93
N SER A 192 -5.43 4.41 13.22
CA SER A 192 -6.30 4.51 12.04
C SER A 192 -5.75 5.43 10.96
N GLY A 193 -6.20 5.25 9.71
CA GLY A 193 -5.87 6.16 8.60
C GLY A 193 -6.31 7.61 8.87
N PRO A 194 -7.57 7.84 9.27
CA PRO A 194 -8.07 9.18 9.63
C PRO A 194 -7.22 9.89 10.69
N TYR A 195 -6.71 9.15 11.68
CA TYR A 195 -5.82 9.70 12.70
C TYR A 195 -4.52 10.27 12.12
N LEU A 196 -3.92 9.58 11.15
CA LEU A 196 -2.72 10.07 10.45
C LEU A 196 -3.01 11.34 9.65
N LEU A 197 -4.13 11.35 8.90
CA LEU A 197 -4.55 12.50 8.11
C LEU A 197 -4.84 13.71 8.99
N TYR A 198 -5.57 13.51 10.08
CA TYR A 198 -5.89 14.56 11.04
C TYR A 198 -4.64 15.15 11.68
N THR A 199 -3.64 14.30 12.00
CA THR A 199 -2.36 14.76 12.54
C THR A 199 -1.60 15.63 11.53
N HIS A 200 -1.60 15.23 10.24
CA HIS A 200 -1.02 16.05 9.18
C HIS A 200 -1.72 17.40 9.05
N ALA A 201 -3.06 17.43 8.97
CA ALA A 201 -3.84 18.67 8.86
C ALA A 201 -3.62 19.59 10.07
N ARG A 202 -3.51 19.03 11.28
CA ARG A 202 -3.16 19.76 12.50
C ARG A 202 -1.78 20.41 12.41
N ALA A 203 -0.76 19.65 12.00
CA ALA A 203 0.59 20.18 11.81
C ALA A 203 0.62 21.27 10.73
N HIS A 204 -0.08 21.05 9.60
CA HIS A 204 -0.25 22.05 8.55
C HIS A 204 -0.88 23.35 9.08
N SER A 205 -1.95 23.27 9.88
CA SER A 205 -2.62 24.42 10.45
C SER A 205 -1.71 25.24 11.37
N VAL A 206 -0.77 24.61 12.07
CA VAL A 206 0.24 25.32 12.88
C VAL A 206 1.23 26.04 11.97
N VAL A 207 1.75 25.35 10.94
CA VAL A 207 2.74 25.92 10.02
C VAL A 207 2.19 27.11 9.23
N VAL A 208 0.93 27.07 8.81
CA VAL A 208 0.28 28.18 8.07
C VAL A 208 0.06 29.41 8.96
N LYS A 209 -0.09 29.23 10.28
CA LYS A 209 -0.22 30.33 11.25
C LYS A 209 1.13 30.91 11.69
N ASP A 210 2.24 30.38 11.16
CA ASP A 210 3.58 30.86 11.48
C ASP A 210 3.74 32.33 11.08
N SER A 211 4.05 33.15 12.06
CA SER A 211 4.35 34.59 11.89
C SER A 211 5.81 34.93 12.07
N PHE A 212 6.67 33.91 12.31
CA PHE A 212 8.10 34.11 12.45
C PHE A 212 8.80 34.09 11.10
N GLU A 213 9.79 34.92 10.90
CA GLU A 213 10.63 34.89 9.71
C GLU A 213 11.40 33.57 9.66
N THR A 214 11.25 32.85 8.56
CA THR A 214 11.80 31.48 8.38
C THR A 214 13.32 31.42 8.38
N GLU A 215 13.99 32.54 8.09
CA GLU A 215 15.46 32.63 7.98
C GLU A 215 16.17 32.93 9.31
N THR A 216 15.44 33.30 10.36
CA THR A 216 16.07 33.57 11.65
C THR A 216 16.61 32.27 12.25
N PRO A 217 17.92 32.22 12.65
CA PRO A 217 18.46 31.09 13.39
C PRO A 217 17.65 30.87 14.66
N ALA A 218 16.98 29.70 14.76
CA ALA A 218 16.22 29.38 15.95
C ALA A 218 17.16 28.77 17.00
N PRO A 219 17.14 29.28 18.24
CA PRO A 219 17.85 28.63 19.33
C PRO A 219 17.35 27.19 19.50
N VAL A 220 18.29 26.28 19.73
CA VAL A 220 17.99 24.86 19.95
C VAL A 220 17.78 24.64 21.45
N PRO A 221 16.68 23.99 21.87
CA PRO A 221 16.50 23.60 23.25
C PRO A 221 17.62 22.71 23.76
N PRO A 222 17.97 22.77 25.05
CA PRO A 222 19.05 21.97 25.63
C PRO A 222 18.77 20.46 25.60
N GLU A 223 17.49 20.10 25.61
CA GLU A 223 17.05 18.71 25.54
C GLU A 223 16.26 18.45 24.25
N ALA A 224 16.60 17.37 23.55
CA ALA A 224 15.94 17.00 22.32
C ALA A 224 14.53 16.46 22.60
N TYR A 225 13.55 16.94 21.85
CA TYR A 225 12.20 16.40 21.87
C TYR A 225 12.16 14.96 21.34
N ARG A 226 11.23 14.15 21.86
CA ARG A 226 11.04 12.78 21.38
C ARG A 226 10.81 12.69 19.87
N ILE A 227 10.09 13.66 19.29
CA ILE A 227 9.82 13.71 17.84
C ILE A 227 11.07 13.85 17.00
N GLU A 228 12.12 14.54 17.46
CA GLU A 228 13.40 14.66 16.72
C GLU A 228 14.03 13.28 16.49
N ARG A 229 14.04 12.44 17.54
CA ARG A 229 14.58 11.08 17.46
C ARG A 229 13.77 10.19 16.51
N ILE A 230 12.44 10.40 16.47
CA ILE A 230 11.57 9.65 15.56
C ILE A 230 11.80 10.11 14.12
N LEU A 231 11.85 11.43 13.86
CA LEU A 231 12.12 11.99 12.53
C LEU A 231 13.45 11.49 11.94
N TYR A 232 14.49 11.39 12.75
CA TYR A 232 15.80 10.89 12.34
C TYR A 232 15.75 9.48 11.71
N ARG A 233 14.83 8.63 12.16
CA ARG A 233 14.68 7.24 11.70
C ARG A 233 13.93 7.10 10.37
N PHE A 234 13.35 8.16 9.83
CA PHE A 234 12.49 8.07 8.62
C PHE A 234 13.18 7.41 7.42
N PRO A 235 14.42 7.81 7.02
CA PRO A 235 15.10 7.18 5.88
C PRO A 235 15.33 5.68 6.06
N GLU A 236 15.75 5.26 7.25
CA GLU A 236 15.97 3.84 7.60
C GLU A 236 14.66 3.02 7.47
N VAL A 237 13.55 3.58 7.97
CA VAL A 237 12.24 2.92 7.89
C VAL A 237 11.77 2.78 6.45
N VAL A 238 11.99 3.79 5.61
CA VAL A 238 11.68 3.75 4.18
C VAL A 238 12.50 2.68 3.48
N GLU A 239 13.80 2.65 3.70
CA GLU A 239 14.71 1.66 3.13
C GLU A 239 14.32 0.24 3.56
N ARG A 240 14.03 0.04 4.83
CA ARG A 240 13.55 -1.24 5.37
C ARG A 240 12.23 -1.67 4.72
N SER A 241 11.26 -0.77 4.65
CA SER A 241 9.96 -1.06 4.02
C SER A 241 10.11 -1.49 2.56
N ALA A 242 11.00 -0.84 1.82
CA ALA A 242 11.30 -1.17 0.43
C ALA A 242 12.05 -2.51 0.31
N THR A 243 13.05 -2.75 1.14
CA THR A 243 13.87 -3.97 1.12
C THR A 243 13.04 -5.20 1.48
N GLU A 244 12.24 -5.11 2.54
CA GLU A 244 11.39 -6.21 3.02
C GLU A 244 10.06 -6.33 2.26
N ARG A 245 9.77 -5.43 1.29
CA ARG A 245 8.48 -5.37 0.56
C ARG A 245 7.29 -5.29 1.50
N SER A 246 7.41 -4.54 2.58
CA SER A 246 6.46 -4.57 3.67
C SER A 246 6.11 -3.18 4.18
N ALA A 247 4.97 -2.66 3.71
CA ALA A 247 4.50 -1.31 4.02
C ALA A 247 4.15 -1.12 5.51
N HIS A 248 3.93 -2.20 6.27
CA HIS A 248 3.53 -2.11 7.68
C HIS A 248 4.61 -1.41 8.55
N HIS A 249 5.88 -1.49 8.20
CA HIS A 249 6.93 -0.76 8.91
C HIS A 249 6.73 0.76 8.81
N LEU A 250 6.39 1.24 7.62
CA LEU A 250 6.11 2.65 7.40
C LEU A 250 4.82 3.09 8.10
N ILE A 251 3.76 2.27 8.04
CA ILE A 251 2.50 2.55 8.77
C ILE A 251 2.73 2.63 10.28
N THR A 252 3.47 1.69 10.85
CA THR A 252 3.81 1.70 12.28
C THR A 252 4.60 2.95 12.65
N TYR A 253 5.57 3.32 11.83
CA TYR A 253 6.36 4.54 12.03
C TYR A 253 5.51 5.81 11.97
N LEU A 254 4.63 5.94 10.96
CA LEU A 254 3.74 7.11 10.83
C LEU A 254 2.78 7.23 12.02
N THR A 255 2.32 6.10 12.55
CA THR A 255 1.48 6.06 13.76
C THR A 255 2.28 6.51 14.99
N GLU A 256 3.52 6.04 15.16
CA GLU A 256 4.41 6.47 16.24
C GLU A 256 4.70 7.98 16.17
N LEU A 257 5.03 8.49 14.98
CA LEU A 257 5.28 9.90 14.73
C LEU A 257 4.03 10.75 15.04
N SER A 258 2.87 10.31 14.59
CA SER A 258 1.60 10.99 14.84
C SER A 258 1.27 11.04 16.34
N SER A 259 1.44 9.96 17.06
CA SER A 259 1.24 9.90 18.51
C SER A 259 2.18 10.84 19.26
N ALA A 260 3.47 10.83 18.89
CA ALA A 260 4.46 11.72 19.50
C ALA A 260 4.17 13.19 19.21
N PHE A 261 3.77 13.52 17.97
CA PHE A 261 3.40 14.89 17.61
C PHE A 261 2.13 15.36 18.33
N ASN A 262 1.09 14.53 18.42
CA ASN A 262 -0.13 14.90 19.14
C ASN A 262 0.13 15.12 20.64
N SER A 263 1.02 14.32 21.24
CA SER A 263 1.47 14.56 22.62
C SER A 263 2.24 15.88 22.74
N PHE A 264 3.16 16.15 21.81
CA PHE A 264 3.90 17.42 21.78
C PHE A 264 2.96 18.62 21.62
N TYR A 265 2.01 18.55 20.69
CA TYR A 265 1.00 19.59 20.45
C TYR A 265 0.13 19.88 21.68
N ALA A 266 -0.20 18.84 22.45
CA ALA A 266 -1.02 18.99 23.66
C ALA A 266 -0.27 19.60 24.84
N ASN A 267 1.05 19.37 24.93
CA ASN A 267 1.86 19.77 26.09
C ASN A 267 2.70 21.03 25.84
N GLU A 268 2.94 21.39 24.57
CA GLU A 268 3.79 22.51 24.19
C GLU A 268 2.98 23.61 23.51
N LYS A 269 3.16 24.85 23.94
CA LYS A 269 2.70 26.01 23.18
C LYS A 269 3.66 26.26 22.03
N ILE A 270 3.32 25.79 20.82
CA ILE A 270 4.23 25.82 19.66
C ILE A 270 4.45 27.23 19.15
N ILE A 271 3.37 28.03 19.04
CA ILE A 271 3.44 29.45 18.63
C ILE A 271 3.29 30.31 19.88
N ASP A 272 4.38 30.88 20.34
CA ASP A 272 4.44 31.76 21.49
C ASP A 272 5.54 32.81 21.30
N ALA A 273 5.15 34.08 21.16
CA ALA A 273 6.08 35.19 20.99
C ALA A 273 7.00 35.41 22.22
N ALA A 274 6.60 34.92 23.39
CA ALA A 274 7.42 34.98 24.61
C ALA A 274 8.38 33.80 24.79
N ASP A 275 8.25 32.75 23.98
CA ASP A 275 9.10 31.56 24.06
C ASP A 275 10.24 31.64 23.06
N LEU A 276 11.47 31.71 23.55
CA LEU A 276 12.69 31.74 22.77
C LEU A 276 12.80 30.54 21.80
N TYR A 277 12.23 29.39 22.15
CA TYR A 277 12.26 28.16 21.36
C TYR A 277 11.07 27.99 20.41
N SER A 278 10.14 28.93 20.39
CA SER A 278 8.97 28.84 19.49
C SER A 278 9.34 28.70 18.00
N PRO A 279 10.33 29.44 17.45
CA PRO A 279 10.77 29.24 16.07
C PRO A 279 11.32 27.82 15.80
N PHE A 280 11.98 27.21 16.76
CA PHE A 280 12.47 25.83 16.68
C PHE A 280 11.29 24.84 16.68
N LYS A 281 10.31 25.00 17.58
CA LYS A 281 9.11 24.17 17.67
C LYS A 281 8.31 24.19 16.37
N ILE A 282 8.23 25.35 15.70
CA ILE A 282 7.55 25.50 14.40
C ILE A 282 8.33 24.76 13.29
N LYS A 283 9.67 24.92 13.23
CA LYS A 283 10.50 24.16 12.28
C LYS A 283 10.36 22.65 12.48
N LEU A 284 10.31 22.20 13.73
CA LEU A 284 10.09 20.81 14.08
C LEU A 284 8.69 20.33 13.63
N THR A 285 7.65 21.15 13.85
CA THR A 285 6.28 20.88 13.36
C THR A 285 6.24 20.79 11.83
N ARG A 286 6.96 21.66 11.12
CA ARG A 286 7.09 21.62 9.66
C ARG A 286 7.78 20.32 9.19
N ALA A 287 8.83 19.88 9.89
CA ALA A 287 9.47 18.59 9.61
C ALA A 287 8.52 17.41 9.78
N VAL A 288 7.71 17.40 10.86
CA VAL A 288 6.67 16.39 11.07
C VAL A 288 5.64 16.40 9.93
N MET A 289 5.13 17.58 9.57
CA MET A 289 4.16 17.75 8.48
C MET A 289 4.69 17.17 7.15
N LEU A 290 5.92 17.51 6.78
CA LEU A 290 6.55 17.03 5.55
C LEU A 290 6.81 15.52 5.59
N THR A 291 7.24 14.99 6.72
CA THR A 291 7.49 13.55 6.89
C THR A 291 6.19 12.76 6.81
N LEU A 292 5.12 13.23 7.46
CA LEU A 292 3.79 12.63 7.34
C LEU A 292 3.28 12.68 5.90
N LYS A 293 3.38 13.83 5.22
CA LYS A 293 2.98 13.99 3.83
C LYS A 293 3.70 12.98 2.91
N ASN A 294 5.02 12.90 3.03
CA ASN A 294 5.83 12.00 2.21
C ASN A 294 5.53 10.53 2.53
N GLY A 295 5.44 10.18 3.81
CA GLY A 295 5.12 8.81 4.22
C GLY A 295 3.72 8.36 3.79
N LEU A 296 2.72 9.23 3.91
CA LEU A 296 1.36 8.98 3.44
C LEU A 296 1.33 8.79 1.92
N TRP A 297 2.03 9.66 1.18
CA TRP A 297 2.15 9.52 -0.28
C TRP A 297 2.77 8.18 -0.69
N MET A 298 3.82 7.71 -0.01
CA MET A 298 4.48 6.42 -0.28
C MET A 298 3.54 5.23 -0.12
N VAL A 299 2.56 5.31 0.77
CA VAL A 299 1.53 4.28 0.95
C VAL A 299 0.23 4.59 0.18
N GLY A 300 0.28 5.58 -0.71
CA GLY A 300 -0.81 5.96 -1.59
C GLY A 300 -2.00 6.59 -0.88
N MET A 301 -1.77 7.26 0.25
CA MET A 301 -2.76 8.08 0.96
C MET A 301 -2.49 9.56 0.67
N GLU A 302 -3.53 10.30 0.32
CA GLU A 302 -3.42 11.74 0.14
C GLU A 302 -3.51 12.45 1.50
N ALA A 303 -2.61 13.39 1.74
CA ALA A 303 -2.56 14.17 2.97
C ALA A 303 -3.37 15.48 2.80
N PRO A 304 -4.57 15.61 3.39
CA PRO A 304 -5.36 16.83 3.28
C PRO A 304 -4.73 17.96 4.09
N GLU A 305 -4.88 19.19 3.60
CA GLU A 305 -4.40 20.37 4.32
C GLU A 305 -5.35 20.79 5.44
N ARG A 306 -6.64 20.41 5.34
CA ARG A 306 -7.71 20.69 6.32
C ARG A 306 -8.62 19.47 6.46
N MET A 307 -9.10 19.26 7.66
CA MET A 307 -10.11 18.27 8.02
C MET A 307 -11.08 18.86 9.05
#